data_c7b9fea670b87e8e572fbf3d0c1ee641
#
_entry.id   c7b9fea670b87e8e572fbf3d0c1ee641
#
_cell.length_a   1.000
_cell.length_b   1.000
_cell.length_c   1.000
_cell.angle_alpha   90.00
_cell.angle_beta   90.00
_cell.angle_gamma   90.00
#
_symmetry.space_group_name_H-M   'P 1'
#
loop_
_entity.id
_entity.type
_entity.pdbx_description
1 polymer ?
#
loop_
_entity_poly.entity_id
_entity_poly.type
_entity_poly.pdbx_seq_one_letter_code
_entity_poly.pdbx_strand_id
1 'polypeptide(L)'
;MKKIGLIYLIPLLFACLFLFFFNKYLNSNLLNNKIKNNTDSTFRYIENFQSNQFYEDQFLLNNDSSKTIYLLGSSELSETTEAIPYNFISDHFSTKVIGLGHAGNQCFSIYSQLLANENRLKDAPIIIILSPGWFESKSAKGTSSAIFLEYNSEWFLKTINKKDNEFTRFENKRISQLYSEFSSPNLEIKLMNFKHRSTISYFHKILFYPVIIIEKLLIGLKENMISKRITLNSTKRTPLKSEEVQIKWDSLFTSSKEEIIKNSNNNRFGINNEYYTEYVHGKTGKVEPVSEYFNQELEDFKMLIKLLKKKKANVCFVISPLNPIYCKNLKDLKPTISIIETEIKSNGYNYLNLFETDTLKYDKAILFDVMHMSKYGWYKIDKFIIETYKLSK
;
A
#
# COMPACT_ATOMS: atom_id res chain seq x y z
N MET A 1 24.32 16.53 -51.04
CA MET A 1 24.00 15.77 -49.87
C MET A 1 24.32 16.44 -48.51
N LYS A 2 25.46 17.12 -48.31
CA LYS A 2 25.82 17.77 -47.03
C LYS A 2 24.84 18.87 -46.56
N LYS A 3 24.23 19.66 -47.46
CA LYS A 3 23.33 20.77 -47.09
C LYS A 3 21.94 20.28 -46.61
N ILE A 4 21.45 19.15 -47.13
CA ILE A 4 20.15 18.59 -46.74
C ILE A 4 20.19 18.02 -45.30
N GLY A 5 21.32 17.40 -44.92
CA GLY A 5 21.48 16.90 -43.56
C GLY A 5 21.46 18.01 -42.49
N LEU A 6 22.02 19.18 -42.80
CA LEU A 6 22.08 20.32 -41.88
C LEU A 6 20.69 20.93 -41.61
N ILE A 7 19.83 20.99 -42.65
CA ILE A 7 18.47 21.55 -42.58
C ILE A 7 17.60 20.76 -41.59
N TYR A 8 17.80 19.45 -41.46
CA TYR A 8 17.04 18.62 -40.53
C TYR A 8 17.72 18.46 -39.17
N LEU A 9 19.05 18.54 -39.13
CA LEU A 9 19.82 18.35 -37.90
C LEU A 9 19.63 19.53 -36.93
N ILE A 10 19.60 20.77 -37.44
CA ILE A 10 19.42 21.98 -36.64
C ILE A 10 18.06 22.01 -35.93
N PRO A 11 16.90 21.83 -36.59
CA PRO A 11 15.59 21.75 -35.91
C PRO A 11 15.50 20.61 -34.92
N LEU A 12 16.10 19.45 -35.22
CA LEU A 12 16.12 18.29 -34.30
C LEU A 12 16.92 18.63 -33.04
N LEU A 13 18.05 19.30 -33.16
CA LEU A 13 18.89 19.71 -32.04
C LEU A 13 18.18 20.75 -31.17
N PHE A 14 17.51 21.73 -31.79
CA PHE A 14 16.66 22.68 -31.07
C PHE A 14 15.48 22.02 -30.36
N ALA A 15 14.81 21.05 -30.98
CA ALA A 15 13.74 20.30 -30.34
C ALA A 15 14.26 19.50 -29.13
N CYS A 16 15.42 18.87 -29.23
CA CYS A 16 16.04 18.15 -28.11
C CYS A 16 16.45 19.10 -26.97
N LEU A 17 17.03 20.25 -27.27
CA LEU A 17 17.38 21.28 -26.29
C LEU A 17 16.13 21.87 -25.62
N PHE A 18 15.10 22.19 -26.41
CA PHE A 18 13.83 22.66 -25.87
C PHE A 18 13.20 21.63 -24.91
N LEU A 19 13.12 20.37 -25.30
CA LEU A 19 12.60 19.29 -24.45
C LEU A 19 13.42 19.13 -23.16
N PHE A 20 14.74 19.25 -23.24
CA PHE A 20 15.62 19.18 -22.07
C PHE A 20 15.39 20.34 -21.09
N PHE A 21 15.37 21.59 -21.58
CA PHE A 21 15.11 22.75 -20.73
C PHE A 21 13.69 22.80 -20.19
N PHE A 22 12.71 22.38 -21.00
CA PHE A 22 11.31 22.31 -20.59
C PHE A 22 11.10 21.23 -19.51
N ASN A 23 11.72 20.07 -19.65
CA ASN A 23 11.72 19.03 -18.61
C ASN A 23 12.37 19.53 -17.31
N LYS A 24 13.49 20.24 -17.40
CA LYS A 24 14.17 20.85 -16.24
C LYS A 24 13.27 21.91 -15.57
N TYR A 25 12.58 22.72 -16.34
CA TYR A 25 11.63 23.74 -15.85
C TYR A 25 10.42 23.10 -15.16
N LEU A 26 9.84 22.06 -15.74
CA LEU A 26 8.72 21.34 -15.13
C LEU A 26 9.13 20.65 -13.83
N ASN A 27 10.27 20.01 -13.78
CA ASN A 27 10.77 19.34 -12.58
C ASN A 27 11.17 20.32 -11.46
N SER A 28 11.60 21.55 -11.78
CA SER A 28 12.06 22.49 -10.77
C SER A 28 10.99 23.44 -10.23
N ASN A 29 10.03 23.87 -11.03
CA ASN A 29 9.14 24.97 -10.65
C ASN A 29 7.66 24.60 -10.47
N LEU A 30 7.12 23.71 -11.27
CA LEU A 30 5.68 23.38 -11.19
C LEU A 30 5.37 22.39 -10.08
N LEU A 31 6.26 21.44 -9.84
CA LEU A 31 6.06 20.37 -8.87
C LEU A 31 6.50 20.80 -7.46
N ASN A 32 7.68 21.41 -7.31
CA ASN A 32 8.19 21.79 -5.98
C ASN A 32 7.42 22.93 -5.29
N ASN A 33 6.88 23.90 -6.02
CA ASN A 33 6.16 25.03 -5.42
C ASN A 33 4.75 24.68 -4.93
N LYS A 34 4.06 23.75 -5.58
CA LYS A 34 2.70 23.33 -5.15
C LYS A 34 2.72 22.43 -3.91
N ILE A 35 3.77 21.64 -3.73
CA ILE A 35 3.88 20.71 -2.60
C ILE A 35 4.28 21.45 -1.34
N LYS A 36 5.19 22.41 -1.43
CA LYS A 36 5.58 23.22 -0.28
C LYS A 36 4.40 23.94 0.39
N ASN A 37 3.39 24.32 -0.38
CA ASN A 37 2.20 25.00 0.12
C ASN A 37 1.12 24.06 0.67
N ASN A 38 1.21 22.74 0.44
CA ASN A 38 0.23 21.74 0.89
C ASN A 38 0.76 20.80 1.98
N THR A 39 2.02 20.95 2.42
CA THR A 39 2.61 20.10 3.47
C THR A 39 1.98 20.30 4.85
N ASP A 40 1.28 21.41 5.09
CA ASP A 40 0.49 21.65 6.30
C ASP A 40 -0.87 20.96 6.29
N SER A 41 -1.35 20.50 5.12
CA SER A 41 -2.57 19.71 5.05
C SER A 41 -2.30 18.28 5.45
N THR A 42 -3.00 17.81 6.46
CA THR A 42 -2.87 16.49 7.04
C THR A 42 -3.43 15.42 6.11
N PHE A 43 -2.63 14.92 5.18
CA PHE A 43 -3.01 13.70 4.45
C PHE A 43 -3.11 12.54 5.44
N ARG A 44 -4.23 11.84 5.42
CA ARG A 44 -4.49 10.70 6.30
C ARG A 44 -4.49 9.39 5.55
N TYR A 45 -4.92 9.40 4.27
CA TYR A 45 -5.03 8.22 3.45
C TYR A 45 -4.66 8.48 1.99
N ILE A 46 -3.92 7.58 1.37
CA ILE A 46 -3.48 7.64 -0.03
C ILE A 46 -3.86 6.33 -0.71
N GLU A 47 -4.81 6.38 -1.62
CA GLU A 47 -5.31 5.21 -2.34
C GLU A 47 -4.53 4.93 -3.62
N ASN A 48 -4.21 5.94 -4.39
CA ASN A 48 -3.64 5.78 -5.72
C ASN A 48 -2.17 6.20 -5.77
N PHE A 49 -1.28 5.22 -5.71
CA PHE A 49 0.17 5.42 -5.71
C PHE A 49 0.72 5.90 -7.05
N GLN A 50 0.12 5.49 -8.18
CA GLN A 50 0.61 5.83 -9.51
C GLN A 50 0.51 7.33 -9.82
N SER A 51 -0.63 7.93 -9.46
CA SER A 51 -0.86 9.36 -9.62
C SER A 51 -0.28 10.20 -8.48
N ASN A 52 0.13 9.55 -7.39
CA ASN A 52 0.54 10.20 -6.15
C ASN A 52 1.99 9.89 -5.76
N GLN A 53 2.75 9.14 -6.55
CA GLN A 53 4.11 8.77 -6.17
C GLN A 53 4.96 9.98 -5.84
N PHE A 54 4.81 11.07 -6.57
CA PHE A 54 5.50 12.30 -6.26
C PHE A 54 5.09 12.85 -4.88
N TYR A 55 3.81 12.77 -4.51
CA TYR A 55 3.32 13.13 -3.18
C TYR A 55 3.79 12.13 -2.14
N GLU A 56 3.79 10.85 -2.46
CA GLU A 56 4.29 9.80 -1.59
C GLU A 56 5.78 10.00 -1.30
N ASP A 57 6.61 10.23 -2.32
CA ASP A 57 8.03 10.50 -2.16
C ASP A 57 8.29 11.77 -1.35
N GLN A 58 7.60 12.87 -1.64
CA GLN A 58 7.72 14.11 -0.89
C GLN A 58 7.16 13.98 0.52
N PHE A 59 6.09 13.24 0.68
CA PHE A 59 5.44 13.01 1.96
C PHE A 59 6.31 12.15 2.87
N LEU A 60 6.84 11.03 2.36
CA LEU A 60 7.79 10.18 3.05
C LEU A 60 9.14 10.89 3.28
N LEU A 61 9.53 11.80 2.38
CA LEU A 61 10.79 12.54 2.47
C LEU A 61 10.73 13.73 3.45
N ASN A 62 9.60 14.40 3.56
CA ASN A 62 9.50 15.68 4.29
C ASN A 62 8.83 15.57 5.67
N ASN A 63 8.24 14.42 6.04
CA ASN A 63 7.67 14.26 7.36
C ASN A 63 8.75 13.88 8.40
N ASP A 64 8.61 14.41 9.59
CA ASP A 64 9.39 13.97 10.75
C ASP A 64 9.03 12.51 11.04
N SER A 65 9.95 11.59 10.67
CA SER A 65 9.75 10.15 10.80
C SER A 65 9.52 9.72 12.25
N SER A 66 9.99 10.50 13.22
CA SER A 66 9.82 10.20 14.65
C SER A 66 8.37 10.42 15.13
N LYS A 67 7.58 11.20 14.40
CA LYS A 67 6.18 11.55 14.72
C LYS A 67 5.17 11.02 13.72
N THR A 68 5.59 10.17 12.81
CA THR A 68 4.72 9.66 11.74
C THR A 68 4.76 8.14 11.72
N ILE A 69 3.59 7.51 11.78
CA ILE A 69 3.39 6.07 11.63
C ILE A 69 2.82 5.79 10.22
N TYR A 70 3.38 4.82 9.53
CA TYR A 70 2.87 4.37 8.23
C TYR A 70 2.05 3.11 8.41
N LEU A 71 0.77 3.16 8.00
CA LEU A 71 -0.17 2.06 8.03
C LEU A 71 -0.36 1.55 6.61
N LEU A 72 0.19 0.36 6.32
CA LEU A 72 0.10 -0.29 5.01
C LEU A 72 -0.94 -1.41 5.05
N GLY A 73 -1.78 -1.45 4.04
CA GLY A 73 -2.85 -2.44 3.94
C GLY A 73 -3.45 -2.47 2.54
N SER A 74 -4.65 -3.02 2.41
CA SER A 74 -5.39 -3.12 1.15
C SER A 74 -6.70 -2.32 1.20
N SER A 75 -7.79 -2.88 0.71
CA SER A 75 -9.11 -2.21 0.65
C SER A 75 -9.68 -1.84 2.02
N GLU A 76 -9.27 -2.51 3.10
CA GLU A 76 -9.67 -2.18 4.46
C GLU A 76 -9.32 -0.74 4.87
N LEU A 77 -8.30 -0.16 4.24
CA LEU A 77 -7.90 1.22 4.53
C LEU A 77 -8.77 2.28 3.85
N SER A 78 -9.64 1.90 2.90
CA SER A 78 -10.53 2.85 2.21
C SER A 78 -11.77 3.26 3.03
N GLU A 79 -11.97 2.67 4.21
CA GLU A 79 -13.08 3.00 5.08
C GLU A 79 -12.96 4.41 5.67
N THR A 80 -14.12 5.04 5.91
CA THR A 80 -14.19 6.45 6.39
C THR A 80 -14.52 6.57 7.88
N THR A 81 -14.43 5.47 8.64
CA THR A 81 -14.75 5.47 10.08
C THR A 81 -13.78 6.30 10.90
N GLU A 82 -14.29 6.97 11.96
CA GLU A 82 -13.44 7.68 12.91
C GLU A 82 -12.49 6.76 13.70
N ALA A 83 -12.80 5.46 13.78
CA ALA A 83 -12.01 4.48 14.50
C ALA A 83 -10.82 3.95 13.68
N ILE A 84 -10.66 4.31 12.42
CA ILE A 84 -9.48 3.86 11.68
C ILE A 84 -8.22 4.59 12.16
N PRO A 85 -7.05 3.92 12.28
CA PRO A 85 -5.88 4.49 12.97
C PRO A 85 -5.42 5.86 12.45
N TYR A 86 -5.51 6.13 11.15
CA TYR A 86 -5.12 7.43 10.60
C TYR A 86 -6.10 8.55 10.97
N ASN A 87 -7.30 8.25 11.44
CA ASN A 87 -8.23 9.20 12.05
C ASN A 87 -8.04 9.20 13.58
N PHE A 88 -8.29 8.06 14.22
CA PHE A 88 -8.33 7.96 15.67
C PHE A 88 -7.00 8.37 16.35
N ILE A 89 -5.89 7.76 15.96
CA ILE A 89 -4.59 8.06 16.58
C ILE A 89 -4.16 9.49 16.26
N SER A 90 -4.36 9.94 15.01
CA SER A 90 -4.01 11.31 14.62
C SER A 90 -4.85 12.39 15.32
N ASP A 91 -6.05 12.05 15.80
CA ASP A 91 -6.91 12.98 16.53
C ASP A 91 -6.63 13.00 18.04
N HIS A 92 -6.13 11.91 18.62
CA HIS A 92 -5.95 11.75 20.06
C HIS A 92 -4.50 11.86 20.53
N PHE A 93 -3.52 11.76 19.62
CA PHE A 93 -2.10 11.79 19.94
C PHE A 93 -1.36 12.84 19.11
N SER A 94 -0.19 13.25 19.58
CA SER A 94 0.73 14.12 18.81
C SER A 94 1.35 13.43 17.60
N THR A 95 1.02 12.15 17.41
CA THR A 95 1.51 11.28 16.34
C THR A 95 0.58 11.31 15.14
N LYS A 96 1.14 11.47 13.94
CA LYS A 96 0.42 11.39 12.68
C LYS A 96 0.43 9.96 12.17
N VAL A 97 -0.71 9.44 11.75
CA VAL A 97 -0.79 8.16 11.05
C VAL A 97 -1.18 8.40 9.59
N ILE A 98 -0.49 7.73 8.67
CA ILE A 98 -0.73 7.81 7.25
C ILE A 98 -1.07 6.42 6.74
N GLY A 99 -2.30 6.28 6.24
CA GLY A 99 -2.75 5.07 5.58
C GLY A 99 -2.29 5.04 4.11
N LEU A 100 -1.64 3.95 3.72
CA LEU A 100 -1.18 3.68 2.36
C LEU A 100 -1.75 2.33 1.92
N GLY A 101 -2.74 2.35 1.03
CA GLY A 101 -3.37 1.11 0.58
C GLY A 101 -4.36 1.29 -0.55
N HIS A 102 -4.75 0.19 -1.16
CA HIS A 102 -5.75 0.10 -2.21
C HIS A 102 -6.19 -1.35 -2.39
N ALA A 103 -7.32 -1.57 -3.03
CA ALA A 103 -7.76 -2.94 -3.35
C ALA A 103 -6.67 -3.71 -4.11
N GLY A 104 -6.36 -4.94 -3.67
CA GLY A 104 -5.32 -5.77 -4.26
C GLY A 104 -3.88 -5.39 -3.91
N ASN A 105 -3.66 -4.50 -2.93
CA ASN A 105 -2.34 -4.19 -2.39
C ASN A 105 -1.86 -5.36 -1.51
N GLN A 106 -1.13 -6.29 -2.10
CA GLN A 106 -0.61 -7.50 -1.46
C GLN A 106 0.88 -7.37 -1.14
N CYS A 107 1.50 -8.42 -0.60
CA CYS A 107 2.86 -8.39 -0.06
C CYS A 107 3.92 -7.88 -1.03
N PHE A 108 3.84 -8.20 -2.33
CA PHE A 108 4.82 -7.69 -3.29
C PHE A 108 4.66 -6.19 -3.57
N SER A 109 3.43 -5.68 -3.61
CA SER A 109 3.20 -4.24 -3.71
C SER A 109 3.75 -3.51 -2.49
N ILE A 110 3.46 -4.01 -1.28
CA ILE A 110 3.98 -3.46 -0.02
C ILE A 110 5.52 -3.53 0.01
N TYR A 111 6.10 -4.67 -0.39
CA TYR A 111 7.55 -4.81 -0.53
C TYR A 111 8.14 -3.73 -1.43
N SER A 112 7.49 -3.46 -2.56
CA SER A 112 7.95 -2.48 -3.54
C SER A 112 7.91 -1.05 -2.99
N GLN A 113 6.85 -0.69 -2.29
CA GLN A 113 6.68 0.60 -1.64
C GLN A 113 7.77 0.84 -0.58
N LEU A 114 8.03 -0.17 0.24
CA LEU A 114 9.04 -0.11 1.29
C LEU A 114 10.46 -0.12 0.72
N LEU A 115 10.72 -0.90 -0.32
CA LEU A 115 12.02 -0.91 -0.99
C LEU A 115 12.35 0.47 -1.58
N ALA A 116 11.35 1.11 -2.17
CA ALA A 116 11.49 2.46 -2.70
C ALA A 116 11.93 3.47 -1.62
N ASN A 117 11.52 3.24 -0.38
CA ASN A 117 11.77 4.11 0.77
C ASN A 117 12.72 3.48 1.81
N GLU A 118 13.55 2.53 1.39
CA GLU A 118 14.36 1.68 2.28
C GLU A 118 15.27 2.41 3.28
N ASN A 119 15.71 3.62 2.94
CA ASN A 119 16.59 4.42 3.80
C ASN A 119 15.89 4.94 5.07
N ARG A 120 14.56 4.88 5.12
CA ARG A 120 13.73 5.41 6.22
C ARG A 120 13.08 4.33 7.06
N LEU A 121 13.15 3.07 6.64
CA LEU A 121 12.46 1.96 7.31
C LEU A 121 12.91 1.75 8.76
N LYS A 122 14.14 2.14 9.08
CA LYS A 122 14.69 2.02 10.46
C LYS A 122 14.05 3.02 11.43
N ASP A 123 13.76 4.22 10.95
CA ASP A 123 13.41 5.36 11.82
C ASP A 123 11.89 5.59 11.90
N ALA A 124 11.15 5.08 10.93
CA ALA A 124 9.70 5.26 10.84
C ALA A 124 8.95 4.04 11.40
N PRO A 125 8.06 4.20 12.39
CA PRO A 125 7.12 3.16 12.78
C PRO A 125 6.22 2.74 11.63
N ILE A 126 6.12 1.43 11.39
CA ILE A 126 5.36 0.86 10.27
C ILE A 126 4.38 -0.18 10.80
N ILE A 127 3.16 -0.15 10.33
CA ILE A 127 2.15 -1.16 10.60
C ILE A 127 1.75 -1.78 9.27
N ILE A 128 1.73 -3.11 9.21
CA ILE A 128 1.32 -3.85 8.02
C ILE A 128 0.12 -4.71 8.37
N ILE A 129 -1.02 -4.45 7.71
CA ILE A 129 -2.22 -5.29 7.83
C ILE A 129 -2.13 -6.39 6.77
N LEU A 130 -2.19 -7.63 7.21
CA LEU A 130 -2.17 -8.83 6.37
C LEU A 130 -3.57 -9.43 6.34
N SER A 131 -4.18 -9.52 5.17
CA SER A 131 -5.43 -10.25 5.01
C SER A 131 -5.18 -11.74 4.78
N PRO A 132 -5.77 -12.65 5.59
CA PRO A 132 -5.69 -14.09 5.33
C PRO A 132 -6.19 -14.49 3.94
N GLY A 133 -7.13 -13.73 3.37
CA GLY A 133 -7.65 -13.94 2.02
C GLY A 133 -6.61 -13.77 0.90
N TRP A 134 -5.48 -13.10 1.14
CA TRP A 134 -4.41 -13.00 0.15
C TRP A 134 -3.73 -14.34 -0.11
N PHE A 135 -3.74 -15.23 0.88
CA PHE A 135 -3.04 -16.51 0.88
C PHE A 135 -3.93 -17.70 0.48
N GLU A 136 -5.20 -17.47 0.14
CA GLU A 136 -6.05 -18.51 -0.45
C GLU A 136 -5.72 -18.76 -1.93
N SER A 137 -6.12 -19.91 -2.49
CA SER A 137 -5.71 -20.33 -3.85
C SER A 137 -6.00 -19.31 -4.95
N LYS A 138 -7.08 -18.53 -4.85
CA LYS A 138 -7.44 -17.48 -5.82
C LYS A 138 -6.45 -16.33 -5.83
N SER A 139 -5.97 -15.96 -4.66
CA SER A 139 -5.10 -14.80 -4.42
C SER A 139 -3.63 -15.17 -4.24
N ALA A 140 -3.32 -16.46 -4.01
CA ALA A 140 -1.97 -16.97 -3.75
C ALA A 140 -0.99 -16.82 -4.92
N LYS A 141 -1.45 -16.41 -6.09
CA LYS A 141 -0.58 -16.01 -7.21
C LYS A 141 0.20 -14.73 -6.93
N GLY A 142 -0.17 -14.03 -5.86
CA GLY A 142 0.42 -12.76 -5.45
C GLY A 142 -0.12 -11.59 -6.27
N THR A 143 0.43 -10.41 -6.04
CA THR A 143 0.04 -9.18 -6.75
C THR A 143 0.10 -9.38 -8.26
N SER A 144 -1.02 -9.14 -8.95
CA SER A 144 -1.06 -9.21 -10.41
C SER A 144 -0.30 -8.05 -11.06
N SER A 145 0.24 -8.28 -12.26
CA SER A 145 0.95 -7.25 -13.01
C SER A 145 0.07 -6.03 -13.34
N ALA A 146 -1.22 -6.24 -13.59
CA ALA A 146 -2.16 -5.16 -13.89
C ALA A 146 -2.37 -4.25 -12.67
N ILE A 147 -2.67 -4.82 -11.50
CA ILE A 147 -2.83 -4.08 -10.24
C ILE A 147 -1.50 -3.40 -9.86
N PHE A 148 -0.38 -4.12 -9.99
CA PHE A 148 0.93 -3.57 -9.67
C PHE A 148 1.24 -2.32 -10.51
N LEU A 149 0.93 -2.34 -11.82
CA LEU A 149 1.14 -1.19 -12.69
C LEU A 149 0.19 -0.03 -12.43
N GLU A 150 -1.05 -0.34 -12.06
CA GLU A 150 -2.03 0.68 -11.76
C GLU A 150 -1.65 1.52 -10.54
N TYR A 151 -1.07 0.89 -9.52
CA TYR A 151 -0.83 1.51 -8.22
C TYR A 151 0.64 1.67 -7.83
N ASN A 152 1.56 0.94 -8.47
CA ASN A 152 2.99 1.09 -8.21
C ASN A 152 3.65 1.79 -9.38
N SER A 153 4.30 2.87 -9.09
CA SER A 153 4.82 3.79 -10.08
C SER A 153 6.07 3.28 -10.78
N GLU A 154 6.38 3.92 -11.91
CA GLU A 154 7.61 3.78 -12.67
C GLU A 154 8.88 3.99 -11.83
N TRP A 155 8.79 4.78 -10.76
CA TRP A 155 9.92 5.07 -9.90
C TRP A 155 10.42 3.81 -9.17
N PHE A 156 9.51 2.97 -8.69
CA PHE A 156 9.86 1.67 -8.15
C PHE A 156 10.59 0.79 -9.16
N LEU A 157 10.11 0.77 -10.40
CA LEU A 157 10.77 0.04 -11.48
C LEU A 157 12.17 0.59 -11.76
N LYS A 158 12.36 1.90 -11.69
CA LYS A 158 13.68 2.55 -11.80
C LYS A 158 14.59 2.21 -10.62
N THR A 159 14.05 2.14 -9.41
CA THR A 159 14.81 1.76 -8.21
C THR A 159 15.28 0.32 -8.29
N ILE A 160 14.42 -0.60 -8.72
CA ILE A 160 14.77 -2.00 -8.96
C ILE A 160 15.91 -2.09 -9.97
N ASN A 161 15.81 -1.40 -11.10
CA ASN A 161 16.84 -1.44 -12.13
C ASN A 161 18.20 -0.89 -11.68
N LYS A 162 18.23 0.10 -10.78
CA LYS A 162 19.47 0.63 -10.21
C LYS A 162 20.12 -0.33 -9.22
N LYS A 163 19.35 -1.20 -8.60
CA LYS A 163 19.77 -2.13 -7.54
C LYS A 163 19.92 -3.58 -8.00
N ASP A 164 19.96 -3.83 -9.30
CA ASP A 164 20.05 -5.16 -9.91
C ASP A 164 21.10 -6.07 -9.26
N ASN A 165 22.21 -5.50 -8.82
CA ASN A 165 23.32 -6.27 -8.21
C ASN A 165 23.08 -6.64 -6.73
N GLU A 166 22.04 -6.09 -6.09
CA GLU A 166 21.73 -6.33 -4.68
C GLU A 166 20.63 -7.38 -4.45
N PHE A 167 19.94 -7.78 -5.52
CA PHE A 167 18.83 -8.72 -5.42
C PHE A 167 19.29 -10.17 -5.36
N THR A 168 18.64 -10.96 -4.53
CA THR A 168 18.79 -12.40 -4.53
C THR A 168 18.25 -13.00 -5.83
N ARG A 169 18.64 -14.24 -6.12
CA ARG A 169 18.13 -14.99 -7.27
C ARG A 169 16.59 -15.07 -7.28
N PHE A 170 15.98 -15.18 -6.10
CA PHE A 170 14.53 -15.26 -5.96
C PHE A 170 13.87 -13.92 -6.28
N GLU A 171 14.38 -12.82 -5.73
CA GLU A 171 13.88 -11.46 -6.00
C GLU A 171 13.99 -11.13 -7.49
N ASN A 172 15.12 -11.43 -8.12
CA ASN A 172 15.30 -11.27 -9.56
C ASN A 172 14.31 -12.10 -10.38
N LYS A 173 14.03 -13.34 -9.96
CA LYS A 173 13.03 -14.19 -10.62
C LYS A 173 11.63 -13.57 -10.53
N ARG A 174 11.23 -13.09 -9.34
CA ARG A 174 9.91 -12.48 -9.11
C ARG A 174 9.74 -11.20 -9.91
N ILE A 175 10.75 -10.34 -9.91
CA ILE A 175 10.80 -9.11 -10.70
C ILE A 175 10.69 -9.44 -12.20
N SER A 176 11.48 -10.41 -12.70
CA SER A 176 11.45 -10.83 -14.10
C SER A 176 10.09 -11.41 -14.51
N GLN A 177 9.42 -12.13 -13.62
CA GLN A 177 8.08 -12.67 -13.86
C GLN A 177 7.06 -11.54 -14.04
N LEU A 178 7.05 -10.56 -13.14
CA LEU A 178 6.19 -9.38 -13.28
C LEU A 178 6.46 -8.63 -14.58
N TYR A 179 7.72 -8.39 -14.93
CA TYR A 179 8.07 -7.77 -16.21
C TYR A 179 7.60 -8.57 -17.42
N SER A 180 7.58 -9.91 -17.34
CA SER A 180 7.14 -10.74 -18.46
C SER A 180 5.64 -10.65 -18.72
N GLU A 181 4.87 -10.35 -17.69
CA GLU A 181 3.42 -10.20 -17.74
C GLU A 181 2.99 -8.79 -18.15
N PHE A 182 3.92 -7.83 -18.15
CA PHE A 182 3.62 -6.45 -18.50
C PHE A 182 3.28 -6.27 -19.97
N SER A 183 2.02 -6.04 -20.25
CA SER A 183 1.52 -5.51 -21.52
C SER A 183 1.29 -3.99 -21.45
N SER A 184 2.11 -3.26 -20.72
CA SER A 184 1.96 -1.82 -20.53
C SER A 184 2.11 -1.07 -21.86
N PRO A 185 1.26 -0.07 -22.16
CA PRO A 185 1.46 0.86 -23.25
C PRO A 185 2.69 1.77 -23.01
N ASN A 186 3.16 1.88 -21.76
CA ASN A 186 4.27 2.73 -21.38
C ASN A 186 5.58 2.26 -22.01
N LEU A 187 6.19 3.14 -22.83
CA LEU A 187 7.41 2.83 -23.59
C LEU A 187 8.61 2.62 -22.68
N GLU A 188 8.72 3.36 -21.57
CA GLU A 188 9.83 3.22 -20.62
C GLU A 188 9.81 1.84 -19.95
N ILE A 189 8.63 1.35 -19.59
CA ILE A 189 8.43 -0.01 -19.05
C ILE A 189 8.78 -1.06 -20.10
N LYS A 190 8.35 -0.86 -21.36
CA LYS A 190 8.73 -1.75 -22.46
C LYS A 190 10.23 -1.80 -22.68
N LEU A 191 10.91 -0.67 -22.60
CA LEU A 191 12.37 -0.59 -22.72
C LEU A 191 13.09 -1.22 -21.54
N MET A 192 12.56 -1.08 -20.33
CA MET A 192 13.08 -1.77 -19.13
C MET A 192 12.93 -3.28 -19.25
N ASN A 193 11.76 -3.76 -19.68
CA ASN A 193 11.52 -5.16 -19.98
C ASN A 193 12.51 -5.72 -21.00
N PHE A 194 12.76 -4.96 -22.03
CA PHE A 194 13.70 -5.32 -23.06
C PHE A 194 15.13 -5.38 -22.52
N LYS A 195 15.53 -4.43 -21.67
CA LYS A 195 16.85 -4.41 -21.02
C LYS A 195 17.07 -5.64 -20.12
N HIS A 196 16.04 -6.11 -19.42
CA HIS A 196 16.11 -7.27 -18.54
C HIS A 196 16.22 -8.61 -19.31
N ARG A 197 15.72 -8.62 -20.57
CA ARG A 197 15.75 -9.80 -21.45
C ARG A 197 16.92 -9.85 -22.41
N SER A 198 17.55 -8.71 -22.68
CA SER A 198 18.66 -8.61 -23.62
C SER A 198 19.60 -7.48 -23.25
N THR A 199 20.88 -7.62 -23.54
CA THR A 199 21.87 -6.53 -23.53
C THR A 199 21.53 -5.51 -24.61
N ILE A 200 20.60 -4.58 -24.34
CA ILE A 200 20.31 -3.51 -25.27
C ILE A 200 21.49 -2.55 -25.30
N SER A 201 21.95 -2.29 -26.52
CA SER A 201 23.01 -1.33 -26.76
C SER A 201 22.57 0.07 -26.27
N TYR A 202 23.52 0.81 -25.72
CA TYR A 202 23.41 2.22 -25.33
C TYR A 202 22.76 3.10 -26.43
N PHE A 203 22.91 2.72 -27.69
CA PHE A 203 22.37 3.37 -28.87
C PHE A 203 20.83 3.41 -28.89
N HIS A 204 20.14 2.34 -28.47
CA HIS A 204 18.68 2.32 -28.40
C HIS A 204 18.13 3.24 -27.31
N LYS A 205 18.86 3.42 -26.20
CA LYS A 205 18.46 4.39 -25.15
C LYS A 205 18.48 5.83 -25.67
N ILE A 206 19.47 6.18 -26.49
CA ILE A 206 19.59 7.53 -27.09
C ILE A 206 18.47 7.76 -28.09
N LEU A 207 18.16 6.78 -28.93
CA LEU A 207 17.10 6.88 -29.95
C LEU A 207 15.71 7.07 -29.37
N PHE A 208 15.41 6.45 -28.23
CA PHE A 208 14.10 6.52 -27.58
C PHE A 208 14.00 7.60 -26.50
N TYR A 209 15.11 8.28 -26.19
CA TYR A 209 15.14 9.32 -25.15
C TYR A 209 14.12 10.45 -25.35
N PRO A 210 13.89 10.99 -26.56
CA PRO A 210 12.86 12.01 -26.79
C PRO A 210 11.44 11.51 -26.47
N VAL A 211 11.14 10.27 -26.82
CA VAL A 211 9.81 9.66 -26.57
C VAL A 211 9.58 9.48 -25.06
N ILE A 212 10.60 9.04 -24.32
CA ILE A 212 10.56 8.92 -22.85
C ILE A 212 10.31 10.30 -22.19
N ILE A 213 10.93 11.36 -22.70
CA ILE A 213 10.69 12.73 -22.19
C ILE A 213 9.24 13.16 -22.43
N ILE A 214 8.73 12.96 -23.66
CA ILE A 214 7.32 13.31 -23.98
C ILE A 214 6.35 12.54 -23.10
N GLU A 215 6.59 11.27 -22.89
CA GLU A 215 5.74 10.43 -22.03
C GLU A 215 5.75 10.92 -20.58
N LYS A 216 6.93 11.24 -20.02
CA LYS A 216 7.05 11.86 -18.68
C LYS A 216 6.32 13.19 -18.56
N LEU A 217 6.33 14.01 -19.61
CA LEU A 217 5.61 15.28 -19.67
C LEU A 217 4.10 15.05 -19.63
N LEU A 218 3.59 14.07 -20.39
CA LEU A 218 2.17 13.72 -20.42
C LEU A 218 1.72 13.14 -19.07
N ILE A 219 2.54 12.30 -18.44
CA ILE A 219 2.28 11.76 -17.10
C ILE A 219 2.26 12.90 -16.08
N GLY A 220 3.25 13.79 -16.07
CA GLY A 220 3.30 14.94 -15.16
C GLY A 220 2.13 15.90 -15.32
N LEU A 221 1.63 16.11 -16.55
CA LEU A 221 0.40 16.87 -16.79
C LEU A 221 -0.84 16.16 -16.25
N LYS A 222 -0.94 14.85 -16.45
CA LYS A 222 -2.03 14.02 -15.91
C LYS A 222 -2.03 14.01 -14.39
N GLU A 223 -0.87 13.83 -13.76
CA GLU A 223 -0.69 13.88 -12.30
C GLU A 223 -1.08 15.24 -11.72
N ASN A 224 -0.76 16.33 -12.40
CA ASN A 224 -1.13 17.68 -12.02
C ASN A 224 -2.65 17.90 -12.05
N MET A 225 -3.36 17.25 -12.98
CA MET A 225 -4.83 17.27 -13.03
C MET A 225 -5.46 16.43 -11.91
N ILE A 226 -4.84 15.28 -11.58
CA ILE A 226 -5.32 14.36 -10.53
C ILE A 226 -5.04 14.94 -9.14
N SER A 227 -3.89 15.58 -8.93
CA SER A 227 -3.51 16.21 -7.66
C SER A 227 -4.53 17.26 -7.18
N LYS A 228 -5.22 17.92 -8.11
CA LYS A 228 -6.34 18.83 -7.78
C LYS A 228 -7.55 18.12 -7.18
N ARG A 229 -7.72 16.81 -7.43
CA ARG A 229 -8.84 16.01 -6.87
C ARG A 229 -8.52 15.44 -5.49
N ILE A 230 -7.25 15.18 -5.20
CA ILE A 230 -6.82 14.58 -3.93
C ILE A 230 -6.85 15.56 -2.76
N THR A 231 -6.65 16.85 -3.04
CA THR A 231 -6.82 17.93 -2.03
C THR A 231 -8.24 18.04 -1.45
N LEU A 232 -9.21 17.38 -2.06
CA LEU A 232 -10.62 17.44 -1.62
C LEU A 232 -10.93 16.49 -0.43
N ASN A 233 -10.10 15.48 -0.17
CA ASN A 233 -10.32 14.52 0.91
C ASN A 233 -9.45 14.76 2.15
N SER A 234 -8.68 15.85 2.18
CA SER A 234 -7.94 16.24 3.37
C SER A 234 -8.87 16.93 4.37
N THR A 235 -9.32 16.22 5.39
CA THR A 235 -10.00 16.87 6.53
C THR A 235 -9.01 17.78 7.25
N LYS A 236 -9.34 19.08 7.34
CA LYS A 236 -8.58 20.02 8.17
C LYS A 236 -8.60 19.49 9.60
N ARG A 237 -7.44 19.23 10.15
CA ARG A 237 -7.29 18.88 11.56
C ARG A 237 -7.57 20.12 12.40
N THR A 238 -8.59 20.07 13.25
CA THR A 238 -8.69 20.99 14.36
C THR A 238 -7.76 20.45 15.45
N PRO A 239 -6.73 21.18 15.88
CA PRO A 239 -5.91 20.72 16.98
C PRO A 239 -6.80 20.50 18.20
N LEU A 240 -6.84 19.29 18.73
CA LEU A 240 -7.48 19.05 20.02
C LEU A 240 -6.72 19.86 21.05
N LYS A 241 -7.45 20.69 21.84
CA LYS A 241 -6.90 21.33 23.03
C LYS A 241 -6.33 20.23 23.90
N SER A 242 -5.12 20.45 24.41
CA SER A 242 -4.33 19.53 25.25
C SER A 242 -4.95 19.36 26.65
N GLU A 243 -6.16 18.84 26.73
CA GLU A 243 -6.65 18.27 27.98
C GLU A 243 -6.31 16.77 27.93
N GLU A 244 -5.74 16.24 28.99
CA GLU A 244 -5.40 14.82 29.16
C GLU A 244 -6.67 13.95 29.12
N VAL A 245 -7.21 13.72 27.95
CA VAL A 245 -8.34 12.81 27.77
C VAL A 245 -7.80 11.39 27.84
N GLN A 246 -7.88 10.80 29.03
CA GLN A 246 -7.60 9.37 29.17
C GLN A 246 -8.59 8.59 28.31
N ILE A 247 -8.06 7.80 27.34
CA ILE A 247 -8.91 6.96 26.50
C ILE A 247 -9.55 5.89 27.37
N LYS A 248 -10.87 5.92 27.47
CA LYS A 248 -11.66 4.92 28.22
C LYS A 248 -11.95 3.74 27.28
N TRP A 249 -10.96 2.84 27.13
CA TRP A 249 -11.06 1.69 26.20
C TRP A 249 -12.30 0.83 26.43
N ASP A 250 -12.64 0.54 27.68
CA ASP A 250 -13.81 -0.30 28.00
C ASP A 250 -15.10 0.36 27.51
N SER A 251 -15.24 1.67 27.65
CA SER A 251 -16.39 2.40 27.14
C SER A 251 -16.45 2.38 25.61
N LEU A 252 -15.30 2.59 24.92
CA LEU A 252 -15.23 2.55 23.46
C LEU A 252 -15.54 1.17 22.91
N PHE A 253 -15.01 0.13 23.53
CA PHE A 253 -15.29 -1.26 23.15
C PHE A 253 -16.75 -1.61 23.37
N THR A 254 -17.32 -1.27 24.51
CA THR A 254 -18.71 -1.58 24.82
C THR A 254 -19.65 -0.87 23.86
N SER A 255 -19.53 0.45 23.72
CA SER A 255 -20.42 1.23 22.87
C SER A 255 -20.34 0.86 21.40
N SER A 256 -19.12 0.66 20.87
CA SER A 256 -18.95 0.26 19.46
C SER A 256 -19.47 -1.17 19.21
N LYS A 257 -19.28 -2.09 20.15
CA LYS A 257 -19.80 -3.44 20.05
C LYS A 257 -21.33 -3.48 20.05
N GLU A 258 -21.98 -2.72 20.94
CA GLU A 258 -23.42 -2.58 20.99
C GLU A 258 -23.97 -1.98 19.69
N GLU A 259 -23.34 -0.94 19.15
CA GLU A 259 -23.69 -0.32 17.88
C GLU A 259 -23.66 -1.36 16.74
N ILE A 260 -22.58 -2.14 16.62
CA ILE A 260 -22.44 -3.16 15.58
C ILE A 260 -23.49 -4.27 15.74
N ILE A 261 -23.70 -4.78 16.96
CA ILE A 261 -24.70 -5.82 17.21
C ILE A 261 -26.11 -5.33 16.83
N LYS A 262 -26.44 -4.09 17.14
CA LYS A 262 -27.71 -3.47 16.76
C LYS A 262 -27.89 -3.40 15.25
N ASN A 263 -26.82 -3.06 14.53
CA ASN A 263 -26.82 -2.90 13.07
C ASN A 263 -26.60 -4.20 12.28
N SER A 264 -26.45 -5.36 12.96
CA SER A 264 -26.21 -6.67 12.35
C SER A 264 -27.19 -7.74 12.84
N ASN A 265 -28.37 -7.35 13.30
CA ASN A 265 -29.32 -8.24 14.00
C ASN A 265 -30.24 -9.05 13.07
N ASN A 266 -30.26 -8.78 11.74
CA ASN A 266 -31.13 -9.47 10.77
C ASN A 266 -30.47 -10.70 10.13
N ASN A 267 -29.24 -11.02 10.51
CA ASN A 267 -28.50 -12.11 9.91
C ASN A 267 -27.64 -12.87 10.92
N ARG A 268 -27.38 -14.15 10.63
CA ARG A 268 -26.59 -15.05 11.51
C ARG A 268 -25.10 -14.75 11.48
N PHE A 269 -24.61 -14.02 10.47
CA PHE A 269 -23.19 -13.78 10.23
C PHE A 269 -22.62 -12.65 11.09
N GLY A 270 -23.49 -11.81 11.67
CA GLY A 270 -23.09 -10.60 12.39
C GLY A 270 -22.55 -9.51 11.46
N ILE A 271 -23.03 -9.46 10.23
CA ILE A 271 -22.67 -8.49 9.20
C ILE A 271 -23.68 -7.34 9.23
N ASN A 272 -23.26 -6.13 8.89
CA ASN A 272 -24.14 -4.98 8.74
C ASN A 272 -25.38 -5.34 7.91
N ASN A 273 -26.56 -4.94 8.39
CA ASN A 273 -27.85 -5.34 7.83
C ASN A 273 -28.05 -4.94 6.37
N GLU A 274 -27.63 -3.72 5.99
CA GLU A 274 -27.73 -3.23 4.63
C GLU A 274 -26.79 -4.00 3.71
N TYR A 275 -25.53 -4.14 4.11
CA TYR A 275 -24.53 -4.90 3.36
C TYR A 275 -24.97 -6.38 3.21
N TYR A 276 -25.49 -7.00 4.27
CA TYR A 276 -26.03 -8.34 4.19
C TYR A 276 -27.13 -8.46 3.14
N THR A 277 -28.11 -7.56 3.18
CA THR A 277 -29.28 -7.60 2.29
C THR A 277 -28.87 -7.43 0.83
N GLU A 278 -27.94 -6.51 0.56
CA GLU A 278 -27.55 -6.12 -0.80
C GLU A 278 -26.54 -7.10 -1.41
N TYR A 279 -25.54 -7.55 -0.64
CA TYR A 279 -24.39 -8.25 -1.21
C TYR A 279 -24.23 -9.71 -0.77
N VAL A 280 -24.80 -10.12 0.37
CA VAL A 280 -24.52 -11.41 1.01
C VAL A 280 -25.71 -12.35 1.06
N HIS A 281 -26.93 -11.82 1.10
CA HIS A 281 -28.14 -12.63 1.19
C HIS A 281 -28.20 -13.74 0.13
N GLY A 282 -28.43 -14.98 0.55
CA GLY A 282 -28.44 -16.16 -0.32
C GLY A 282 -27.06 -16.65 -0.80
N LYS A 283 -25.97 -16.01 -0.39
CA LYS A 283 -24.60 -16.39 -0.76
C LYS A 283 -23.86 -17.00 0.43
N THR A 284 -22.84 -17.79 0.14
CA THR A 284 -21.83 -18.27 1.12
C THR A 284 -20.46 -18.16 0.49
N GLY A 285 -19.52 -17.64 1.24
CA GLY A 285 -18.12 -17.65 0.86
C GLY A 285 -17.51 -19.03 1.06
N LYS A 286 -16.49 -19.35 0.29
CA LYS A 286 -15.68 -20.55 0.46
C LYS A 286 -14.23 -20.15 0.28
N VAL A 287 -13.41 -20.49 1.26
CA VAL A 287 -11.96 -20.44 1.12
C VAL A 287 -11.52 -21.69 0.35
N GLU A 288 -10.73 -21.48 -0.67
CA GLU A 288 -10.12 -22.58 -1.42
C GLU A 288 -8.68 -22.75 -0.92
N PRO A 289 -8.34 -23.91 -0.35
CA PRO A 289 -7.00 -24.15 0.16
C PRO A 289 -6.00 -24.08 -0.99
N VAL A 290 -4.86 -23.48 -0.72
CA VAL A 290 -3.75 -23.46 -1.66
C VAL A 290 -3.25 -24.89 -1.80
N SER A 291 -3.01 -25.35 -3.04
CA SER A 291 -2.26 -26.58 -3.25
C SER A 291 -0.91 -26.43 -2.53
N GLU A 292 -0.50 -27.42 -1.76
CA GLU A 292 0.71 -27.42 -0.91
C GLU A 292 2.01 -27.09 -1.64
N TYR A 293 2.01 -27.07 -2.97
CA TYR A 293 3.21 -26.99 -3.79
C TYR A 293 3.70 -25.57 -4.11
N PHE A 294 2.84 -24.55 -4.11
CA PHE A 294 3.30 -23.20 -4.40
C PHE A 294 2.29 -22.11 -3.99
N ASN A 295 2.72 -21.22 -3.09
CA ASN A 295 2.00 -20.01 -2.70
C ASN A 295 2.91 -18.80 -2.93
N GLN A 296 2.72 -18.10 -4.05
CA GLN A 296 3.55 -16.95 -4.41
C GLN A 296 3.39 -15.81 -3.40
N GLU A 297 2.18 -15.59 -2.88
CA GLU A 297 1.96 -14.54 -1.89
C GLU A 297 2.71 -14.80 -0.59
N LEU A 298 2.81 -16.07 -0.16
CA LEU A 298 3.61 -16.45 1.00
C LEU A 298 5.11 -16.22 0.75
N GLU A 299 5.59 -16.47 -0.46
CA GLU A 299 6.97 -16.20 -0.82
C GLU A 299 7.23 -14.68 -0.93
N ASP A 300 6.27 -13.91 -1.46
CA ASP A 300 6.34 -12.44 -1.49
C ASP A 300 6.34 -11.89 -0.05
N PHE A 301 5.57 -12.48 0.87
CA PHE A 301 5.61 -12.15 2.29
C PHE A 301 6.98 -12.42 2.93
N LYS A 302 7.57 -13.60 2.69
CA LYS A 302 8.93 -13.92 3.19
C LYS A 302 9.97 -12.93 2.65
N MET A 303 9.82 -12.53 1.39
CA MET A 303 10.67 -11.51 0.78
C MET A 303 10.53 -10.15 1.46
N LEU A 304 9.29 -9.76 1.79
CA LEU A 304 8.99 -8.56 2.57
C LEU A 304 9.66 -8.61 3.96
N ILE A 305 9.49 -9.70 4.71
CA ILE A 305 10.13 -9.90 6.02
C ILE A 305 11.66 -9.77 5.91
N LYS A 306 12.26 -10.35 4.88
CA LYS A 306 13.71 -10.27 4.65
C LYS A 306 14.19 -8.83 4.41
N LEU A 307 13.45 -8.03 3.63
CA LEU A 307 13.73 -6.61 3.44
C LEU A 307 13.67 -5.86 4.77
N LEU A 308 12.60 -6.03 5.53
CA LEU A 308 12.39 -5.38 6.83
C LEU A 308 13.52 -5.72 7.80
N LYS A 309 13.91 -6.99 7.89
CA LYS A 309 15.04 -7.44 8.72
C LYS A 309 16.37 -6.82 8.28
N LYS A 310 16.67 -6.87 6.97
CA LYS A 310 17.91 -6.27 6.39
C LYS A 310 18.02 -4.78 6.74
N LYS A 311 16.88 -4.08 6.76
CA LYS A 311 16.83 -2.64 7.04
C LYS A 311 16.61 -2.30 8.52
N LYS A 312 16.51 -3.30 9.40
CA LYS A 312 16.21 -3.14 10.83
C LYS A 312 14.96 -2.27 11.04
N ALA A 313 13.93 -2.55 10.24
CA ALA A 313 12.70 -1.77 10.22
C ALA A 313 11.96 -1.86 11.56
N ASN A 314 11.40 -0.72 12.00
CA ASN A 314 10.52 -0.65 13.17
C ASN A 314 9.09 -0.97 12.72
N VAL A 315 8.73 -2.26 12.70
CA VAL A 315 7.46 -2.73 12.16
C VAL A 315 6.68 -3.60 13.14
N CYS A 316 5.36 -3.49 13.12
CA CYS A 316 4.45 -4.48 13.68
C CYS A 316 3.42 -4.92 12.63
N PHE A 317 2.80 -6.07 12.88
CA PHE A 317 1.85 -6.68 11.96
C PHE A 317 0.47 -6.83 12.59
N VAL A 318 -0.56 -6.76 11.76
CA VAL A 318 -1.92 -7.16 12.13
C VAL A 318 -2.38 -8.21 11.14
N ILE A 319 -2.78 -9.37 11.62
CA ILE A 319 -3.45 -10.38 10.80
C ILE A 319 -4.95 -10.13 10.95
N SER A 320 -5.58 -9.67 9.86
CA SER A 320 -6.99 -9.27 9.88
C SER A 320 -7.93 -10.48 10.01
N PRO A 321 -9.14 -10.31 10.52
CA PRO A 321 -10.12 -11.38 10.59
C PRO A 321 -10.78 -11.65 9.23
N LEU A 322 -11.32 -12.85 9.08
CA LEU A 322 -12.34 -13.19 8.07
C LEU A 322 -13.53 -13.82 8.81
N ASN A 323 -14.73 -13.66 8.29
CA ASN A 323 -15.93 -14.17 8.94
C ASN A 323 -16.04 -15.70 8.82
N PRO A 324 -15.81 -16.49 9.89
CA PRO A 324 -15.79 -17.95 9.82
C PRO A 324 -17.19 -18.57 9.67
N ILE A 325 -18.25 -17.80 9.94
CA ILE A 325 -19.63 -18.25 9.77
C ILE A 325 -20.04 -18.13 8.29
N TYR A 326 -19.49 -17.11 7.59
CA TYR A 326 -19.74 -16.90 6.17
C TYR A 326 -18.77 -17.70 5.29
N CYS A 327 -17.48 -17.65 5.58
CA CYS A 327 -16.43 -18.32 4.81
C CYS A 327 -16.28 -19.79 5.22
N LYS A 328 -16.86 -20.70 4.44
CA LYS A 328 -16.64 -22.13 4.62
C LYS A 328 -15.17 -22.49 4.43
N ASN A 329 -14.70 -23.51 5.14
CA ASN A 329 -13.33 -24.03 5.08
C ASN A 329 -12.25 -23.03 5.52
N LEU A 330 -12.60 -22.00 6.29
CA LEU A 330 -11.63 -21.01 6.77
C LEU A 330 -10.49 -21.66 7.59
N LYS A 331 -10.77 -22.77 8.28
CA LYS A 331 -9.77 -23.56 9.01
C LYS A 331 -8.60 -24.05 8.14
N ASP A 332 -8.83 -24.22 6.84
CA ASP A 332 -7.82 -24.72 5.91
C ASP A 332 -6.69 -23.69 5.66
N LEU A 333 -6.90 -22.42 6.06
CA LEU A 333 -5.84 -21.40 6.07
C LEU A 333 -4.95 -21.43 7.34
N LYS A 334 -5.35 -22.15 8.39
CA LYS A 334 -4.58 -22.20 9.65
C LYS A 334 -3.09 -22.54 9.45
N PRO A 335 -2.72 -23.56 8.65
CA PRO A 335 -1.31 -23.87 8.43
C PRO A 335 -0.53 -22.70 7.85
N THR A 336 -1.10 -22.03 6.85
CA THR A 336 -0.46 -20.85 6.22
C THR A 336 -0.33 -19.69 7.20
N ILE A 337 -1.37 -19.40 7.98
CA ILE A 337 -1.33 -18.35 9.00
C ILE A 337 -0.29 -18.68 10.09
N SER A 338 -0.17 -19.95 10.49
CA SER A 338 0.86 -20.38 11.44
C SER A 338 2.30 -20.18 10.90
N ILE A 339 2.52 -20.37 9.61
CA ILE A 339 3.80 -20.05 8.97
C ILE A 339 4.06 -18.53 9.03
N ILE A 340 3.06 -17.72 8.71
CA ILE A 340 3.16 -16.25 8.77
C ILE A 340 3.50 -15.79 10.18
N GLU A 341 2.80 -16.28 11.20
CA GLU A 341 3.09 -15.96 12.60
C GLU A 341 4.51 -16.38 13.01
N THR A 342 4.94 -17.56 12.56
CA THR A 342 6.30 -18.07 12.83
C THR A 342 7.36 -17.17 12.21
N GLU A 343 7.17 -16.74 10.97
CA GLU A 343 8.07 -15.80 10.29
C GLU A 343 8.12 -14.44 11.01
N ILE A 344 6.98 -13.90 11.46
CA ILE A 344 6.92 -12.65 12.19
C ILE A 344 7.69 -12.79 13.54
N LYS A 345 7.37 -13.81 14.33
CA LYS A 345 7.97 -14.05 15.65
C LYS A 345 9.46 -14.32 15.59
N SER A 346 9.89 -15.18 14.67
CA SER A 346 11.33 -15.57 14.53
C SER A 346 12.20 -14.39 14.11
N ASN A 347 11.61 -13.34 13.52
CA ASN A 347 12.30 -12.11 13.17
C ASN A 347 12.16 -11.00 14.23
N GLY A 348 11.51 -11.30 15.37
CA GLY A 348 11.42 -10.38 16.52
C GLY A 348 10.38 -9.27 16.35
N TYR A 349 9.40 -9.41 15.46
CA TYR A 349 8.36 -8.43 15.26
C TYR A 349 7.14 -8.68 16.15
N ASN A 350 6.53 -7.60 16.64
CA ASN A 350 5.25 -7.64 17.32
C ASN A 350 4.11 -7.82 16.33
N TYR A 351 3.06 -8.50 16.77
CA TYR A 351 1.86 -8.65 15.95
C TYR A 351 0.60 -8.83 16.78
N LEU A 352 -0.52 -8.47 16.17
CA LEU A 352 -1.87 -8.74 16.65
C LEU A 352 -2.52 -9.72 15.68
N ASN A 353 -2.92 -10.90 16.17
CA ASN A 353 -3.69 -11.86 15.36
C ASN A 353 -5.18 -11.76 15.71
N LEU A 354 -5.99 -11.32 14.74
CA LEU A 354 -7.46 -11.27 14.85
C LEU A 354 -8.15 -12.39 14.06
N PHE A 355 -7.36 -13.27 13.41
CA PHE A 355 -7.86 -14.38 12.64
C PHE A 355 -8.38 -15.50 13.56
N GLU A 356 -9.70 -15.76 13.52
CA GLU A 356 -10.36 -16.82 14.26
C GLU A 356 -11.15 -17.70 13.29
N THR A 357 -11.05 -19.01 13.44
CA THR A 357 -11.76 -19.98 12.62
C THR A 357 -12.82 -20.77 13.38
N ASP A 358 -12.79 -20.68 14.72
CA ASP A 358 -13.82 -21.27 15.59
C ASP A 358 -15.01 -20.30 15.66
N THR A 359 -16.14 -20.73 15.11
CA THR A 359 -17.37 -19.93 15.07
C THR A 359 -17.93 -19.61 16.46
N LEU A 360 -17.59 -20.40 17.48
CA LEU A 360 -18.02 -20.18 18.86
C LEU A 360 -17.17 -19.11 19.56
N LYS A 361 -15.90 -18.98 19.16
CA LYS A 361 -14.96 -17.97 19.70
C LYS A 361 -14.96 -16.67 18.91
N TYR A 362 -15.51 -16.72 17.70
CA TYR A 362 -15.53 -15.56 16.82
C TYR A 362 -16.39 -14.43 17.37
N ASP A 363 -15.79 -13.27 17.56
CA ASP A 363 -16.50 -12.06 17.97
C ASP A 363 -17.19 -11.41 16.76
N LYS A 364 -18.52 -11.59 16.65
CA LYS A 364 -19.32 -11.10 15.53
C LYS A 364 -19.27 -9.59 15.35
N ALA A 365 -18.87 -8.84 16.37
CA ALA A 365 -18.76 -7.39 16.26
C ALA A 365 -17.45 -6.92 15.59
N ILE A 366 -16.49 -7.82 15.34
CA ILE A 366 -15.16 -7.42 14.85
C ILE A 366 -15.16 -6.96 13.40
N LEU A 367 -16.11 -7.43 12.58
CA LEU A 367 -16.23 -7.09 11.16
C LEU A 367 -17.51 -6.28 10.89
N PHE A 368 -17.40 -5.34 9.96
CA PHE A 368 -18.54 -4.64 9.37
C PHE A 368 -19.24 -5.51 8.31
N ASP A 369 -18.43 -6.15 7.47
CA ASP A 369 -18.89 -7.06 6.44
C ASP A 369 -18.24 -8.46 6.58
N VAL A 370 -17.91 -9.15 5.50
CA VAL A 370 -17.32 -10.48 5.54
C VAL A 370 -15.80 -10.48 5.77
N MET A 371 -15.13 -9.32 5.58
CA MET A 371 -13.67 -9.17 5.63
C MET A 371 -13.16 -7.81 6.12
N HIS A 372 -13.95 -6.75 6.03
CA HIS A 372 -13.52 -5.42 6.47
C HIS A 372 -13.89 -5.19 7.94
N MET A 373 -13.02 -4.52 8.65
CA MET A 373 -13.18 -4.33 10.08
C MET A 373 -14.30 -3.35 10.41
N SER A 374 -15.00 -3.64 11.48
CA SER A 374 -15.93 -2.68 12.08
C SER A 374 -15.18 -1.64 12.90
N LYS A 375 -15.88 -0.63 13.37
CA LYS A 375 -15.41 0.35 14.35
C LYS A 375 -14.79 -0.32 15.60
N TYR A 376 -15.43 -1.37 16.11
CA TYR A 376 -14.90 -2.16 17.23
C TYR A 376 -13.60 -2.89 16.87
N GLY A 377 -13.51 -3.46 15.68
CA GLY A 377 -12.28 -4.09 15.19
C GLY A 377 -11.12 -3.10 15.06
N TRP A 378 -11.38 -1.91 14.54
CA TRP A 378 -10.38 -0.86 14.44
C TRP A 378 -9.89 -0.38 15.80
N TYR A 379 -10.75 -0.19 16.80
CA TYR A 379 -10.32 0.17 18.15
C TYR A 379 -9.40 -0.86 18.80
N LYS A 380 -9.54 -2.16 18.48
CA LYS A 380 -8.58 -3.18 18.93
C LYS A 380 -7.19 -2.96 18.31
N ILE A 381 -7.15 -2.57 17.05
CA ILE A 381 -5.91 -2.27 16.34
C ILE A 381 -5.29 -0.98 16.89
N ASP A 382 -6.08 0.07 17.12
CA ASP A 382 -5.60 1.32 17.73
C ASP A 382 -4.95 1.09 19.07
N LYS A 383 -5.61 0.32 19.96
CA LYS A 383 -5.05 -0.03 21.25
C LYS A 383 -3.71 -0.75 21.12
N PHE A 384 -3.62 -1.73 20.22
CA PHE A 384 -2.38 -2.47 19.94
C PHE A 384 -1.26 -1.56 19.43
N ILE A 385 -1.56 -0.63 18.52
CA ILE A 385 -0.59 0.33 17.96
C ILE A 385 -0.06 1.25 19.06
N ILE A 386 -0.97 1.82 19.86
CA ILE A 386 -0.64 2.76 20.94
C ILE A 386 0.25 2.09 21.98
N GLU A 387 -0.08 0.86 22.38
CA GLU A 387 0.71 0.08 23.34
C GLU A 387 2.07 -0.34 22.76
N THR A 388 2.12 -0.78 21.50
CA THR A 388 3.34 -1.23 20.82
C THR A 388 4.36 -0.10 20.67
N TYR A 389 3.92 1.06 20.23
CA TYR A 389 4.78 2.21 19.98
C TYR A 389 4.84 3.20 21.18
N LYS A 390 4.16 2.90 22.29
CA LYS A 390 4.12 3.72 23.50
C LYS A 390 3.83 5.18 23.20
N LEU A 391 2.77 5.41 22.41
CA LEU A 391 2.45 6.74 21.95
C LEU A 391 2.11 7.64 23.13
N SER A 392 2.77 8.77 23.18
CA SER A 392 2.49 9.84 24.14
C SER A 392 1.56 10.87 23.52
N LYS A 393 0.72 11.46 24.35
CA LYS A 393 -0.19 12.54 23.96
C LYS A 393 0.54 13.84 23.67
#